data_d3adc76728b703f261e38479eab38123
#
_entry.id   d3adc76728b703f261e38479eab38123
#
_cell.length_a   1.000
_cell.length_b   1.000
_cell.length_c   1.000
_cell.angle_alpha   90.00
_cell.angle_beta   90.00
_cell.angle_gamma   90.00
#
_symmetry.space_group_name_H-M   'P 1'
#
loop_
_entity.id
_entity.type
_entity.pdbx_description
1 polymer ?
#
loop_
_entity_poly.entity_id
_entity_poly.type
_entity_poly.pdbx_seq_one_letter_code
_entity_poly.pdbx_strand_id
1 'polypeptide(L)'
;MLFRSCVNADYRVGVTGTLNGQKIHGLQLESLFGPVKKVITTKELIERKQVTDLAIKCLVLKYPEELTKLTKKLKYQQELEYLISNYDRNKFIKNLVLSLKGNTLLLYQYVEKHGDLLYDLISKSKYAVDKKIYYIHGNIKASEREEIRKAMETEHNVILIGSVGTVSTGTNIKNLHNIVFASPSKSRVRNLQAIGRVLRLNENKDKAILYDLAEDLRYKKHQNYTMTHFQERIKIYNEEKFDYKIINVELNIPPV
;
A
#
# COMPACT_ATOMS: atom_id res chain seq x y z
N MET A 1 8.45 16.67 -14.41
CA MET A 1 7.44 17.10 -15.38
C MET A 1 7.69 18.57 -15.68
N LEU A 2 7.99 18.92 -16.91
CA LEU A 2 8.30 20.30 -17.28
C LEU A 2 6.99 21.01 -17.68
N PHE A 3 6.53 21.94 -16.87
CA PHE A 3 5.34 22.77 -17.14
C PHE A 3 5.60 23.84 -18.24
N ARG A 4 6.33 23.48 -19.31
CA ARG A 4 6.69 24.41 -20.38
C ARG A 4 5.48 25.00 -21.11
N SER A 5 4.37 24.27 -21.15
CA SER A 5 3.14 24.72 -21.81
C SER A 5 2.37 25.82 -21.08
N CYS A 6 2.71 26.11 -19.81
CA CYS A 6 1.98 27.08 -18.99
C CYS A 6 2.76 28.39 -18.76
N VAL A 7 3.91 28.62 -19.42
CA VAL A 7 4.80 29.75 -19.14
C VAL A 7 4.13 31.09 -19.50
N ASN A 8 3.31 31.13 -20.53
CA ASN A 8 2.64 32.36 -21.03
C ASN A 8 1.14 32.40 -20.70
N ALA A 9 0.66 31.62 -19.75
CA ALA A 9 -0.74 31.65 -19.35
C ALA A 9 -0.98 32.76 -18.33
N ASP A 10 -2.04 33.57 -18.55
CA ASP A 10 -2.48 34.63 -17.63
C ASP A 10 -2.95 34.08 -16.28
N TYR A 11 -3.56 32.90 -16.31
CA TYR A 11 -4.03 32.18 -15.12
C TYR A 11 -3.46 30.79 -15.06
N ARG A 12 -3.00 30.38 -13.89
CA ARG A 12 -2.44 29.05 -13.64
C ARG A 12 -3.13 28.42 -12.45
N VAL A 13 -3.74 27.26 -12.68
CA VAL A 13 -4.40 26.48 -11.64
C VAL A 13 -3.80 25.08 -11.59
N GLY A 14 -3.29 24.69 -10.43
CA GLY A 14 -2.80 23.34 -10.15
C GLY A 14 -3.76 22.60 -9.21
N VAL A 15 -4.18 21.40 -9.58
CA VAL A 15 -5.03 20.54 -8.75
C VAL A 15 -4.32 19.23 -8.49
N THR A 16 -4.24 18.81 -7.22
CA THR A 16 -3.69 17.53 -6.82
C THR A 16 -4.38 17.00 -5.57
N GLY A 17 -4.61 15.70 -5.51
CA GLY A 17 -5.10 15.03 -4.30
C GLY A 17 -4.03 14.81 -3.23
N THR A 18 -2.73 14.91 -3.59
CA THR A 18 -1.62 14.65 -2.67
C THR A 18 -0.44 15.54 -3.00
N LEU A 19 0.04 16.29 -2.02
CA LEU A 19 1.28 17.05 -2.13
C LEU A 19 2.45 16.20 -1.58
N ASN A 20 3.57 16.29 -2.27
CA ASN A 20 4.83 15.78 -1.73
C ASN A 20 5.25 16.73 -0.60
N GLY A 21 5.34 16.23 0.65
CA GLY A 21 5.66 17.05 1.84
C GLY A 21 7.08 17.64 1.88
N GLN A 22 7.84 17.62 0.77
CA GLN A 22 9.15 18.27 0.68
C GLN A 22 9.00 19.78 0.49
N LYS A 23 9.59 20.56 1.39
CA LYS A 23 9.54 22.03 1.38
C LYS A 23 9.95 22.64 0.03
N ILE A 24 10.98 22.09 -0.62
CA ILE A 24 11.47 22.57 -1.93
C ILE A 24 10.41 22.46 -3.02
N HIS A 25 9.69 21.32 -3.09
CA HIS A 25 8.59 21.16 -4.05
C HIS A 25 7.39 22.07 -3.73
N GLY A 26 7.13 22.31 -2.43
CA GLY A 26 6.12 23.27 -1.99
C GLY A 26 6.41 24.67 -2.55
N LEU A 27 7.61 25.18 -2.33
CA LEU A 27 8.06 26.48 -2.82
C LEU A 27 8.00 26.60 -4.36
N GLN A 28 8.41 25.53 -5.07
CA GLN A 28 8.32 25.51 -6.54
C GLN A 28 6.86 25.57 -7.04
N LEU A 29 5.95 24.86 -6.38
CA LEU A 29 4.53 24.89 -6.72
C LEU A 29 3.91 26.26 -6.41
N GLU A 30 4.23 26.83 -5.25
CA GLU A 30 3.75 28.15 -4.86
C GLU A 30 4.26 29.26 -5.76
N SER A 31 5.49 29.16 -6.26
CA SER A 31 6.04 30.12 -7.24
C SER A 31 5.34 30.06 -8.61
N LEU A 32 4.80 28.90 -8.97
CA LEU A 32 4.14 28.67 -10.26
C LEU A 32 2.62 28.91 -10.20
N PHE A 33 1.98 28.58 -9.10
CA PHE A 33 0.52 28.50 -8.96
C PHE A 33 -0.04 29.36 -7.82
N GLY A 34 0.81 30.03 -7.04
CA GLY A 34 0.41 30.74 -5.84
C GLY A 34 0.21 29.83 -4.62
N PRO A 35 -0.28 30.37 -3.50
CA PRO A 35 -0.37 29.64 -2.23
C PRO A 35 -1.27 28.42 -2.32
N VAL A 36 -0.80 27.32 -1.72
CA VAL A 36 -1.55 26.06 -1.67
C VAL A 36 -2.75 26.19 -0.74
N LYS A 37 -3.94 25.89 -1.25
CA LYS A 37 -5.18 25.82 -0.47
C LYS A 37 -5.66 24.36 -0.38
N LYS A 38 -5.79 23.84 0.84
CA LYS A 38 -6.44 22.54 1.09
C LYS A 38 -7.96 22.78 1.07
N VAL A 39 -8.64 22.31 0.03
CA VAL A 39 -10.07 22.55 -0.19
C VAL A 39 -10.93 21.60 0.65
N ILE A 40 -10.52 20.32 0.76
CA ILE A 40 -11.28 19.30 1.47
C ILE A 40 -10.33 18.20 1.98
N THR A 41 -10.67 17.59 3.11
CA THR A 41 -9.95 16.43 3.66
C THR A 41 -10.59 15.13 3.22
N THR A 42 -9.84 14.03 3.26
CA THR A 42 -10.39 12.69 2.96
C THR A 42 -11.49 12.32 3.97
N LYS A 43 -11.34 12.71 5.24
CA LYS A 43 -12.36 12.48 6.26
C LYS A 43 -13.67 13.19 5.94
N GLU A 44 -13.62 14.45 5.53
CA GLU A 44 -14.82 15.18 5.12
C GLU A 44 -15.51 14.58 3.89
N LEU A 45 -14.73 14.00 2.95
CA LEU A 45 -15.28 13.25 1.82
C LEU A 45 -16.01 11.98 2.28
N ILE A 46 -15.47 11.27 3.28
CA ILE A 46 -16.12 10.09 3.89
C ILE A 46 -17.42 10.52 4.59
N GLU A 47 -17.38 11.56 5.42
CA GLU A 47 -18.55 12.09 6.14
C GLU A 47 -19.66 12.53 5.19
N ARG A 48 -19.30 13.11 4.04
CA ARG A 48 -20.24 13.48 2.96
C ARG A 48 -20.68 12.29 2.10
N LYS A 49 -20.25 11.06 2.40
CA LYS A 49 -20.53 9.86 1.61
C LYS A 49 -20.12 9.96 0.13
N GLN A 50 -19.13 10.77 -0.16
CA GLN A 50 -18.55 10.92 -1.52
C GLN A 50 -17.48 9.87 -1.81
N VAL A 51 -16.99 9.21 -0.78
CA VAL A 51 -16.07 8.06 -0.84
C VAL A 51 -16.47 7.02 0.20
N THR A 52 -16.00 5.78 0.02
CA THR A 52 -16.27 4.65 0.93
C THR A 52 -15.57 4.85 2.28
N ASP A 53 -16.18 4.39 3.35
CA ASP A 53 -15.58 4.31 4.68
C ASP A 53 -14.28 3.51 4.67
N LEU A 54 -13.27 3.99 5.40
CA LEU A 54 -11.96 3.35 5.53
C LEU A 54 -11.68 2.89 6.95
N ALA A 55 -11.28 1.64 7.11
CA ALA A 55 -10.65 1.16 8.33
C ALA A 55 -9.20 0.76 8.04
N ILE A 56 -8.26 1.22 8.86
CA ILE A 56 -6.86 0.82 8.75
C ILE A 56 -6.52 -0.16 9.88
N LYS A 57 -6.00 -1.32 9.53
CA LYS A 57 -5.47 -2.33 10.46
C LYS A 57 -3.95 -2.39 10.28
N CYS A 58 -3.23 -1.81 11.22
CA CYS A 58 -1.78 -1.86 11.27
C CYS A 58 -1.36 -3.17 11.95
N LEU A 59 -0.85 -4.12 11.19
CA LEU A 59 -0.40 -5.42 11.67
C LEU A 59 1.10 -5.36 11.97
N VAL A 60 1.46 -5.27 13.26
CA VAL A 60 2.85 -5.20 13.69
C VAL A 60 3.36 -6.63 13.92
N LEU A 61 4.15 -7.12 12.98
CA LEU A 61 4.74 -8.44 13.01
C LEU A 61 5.92 -8.46 13.99
N LYS A 62 5.81 -9.31 15.02
CA LYS A 62 6.82 -9.53 16.04
C LYS A 62 7.69 -10.70 15.67
N TYR A 63 8.99 -10.53 15.77
CA TYR A 63 10.00 -11.53 15.50
C TYR A 63 10.63 -12.04 16.78
N PRO A 64 11.08 -13.33 16.84
CA PRO A 64 11.84 -13.83 17.98
C PRO A 64 13.07 -12.99 18.30
N GLU A 65 13.41 -12.91 19.60
CA GLU A 65 14.52 -12.06 20.07
C GLU A 65 15.85 -12.40 19.39
N GLU A 66 16.10 -13.68 19.13
CA GLU A 66 17.31 -14.12 18.44
C GLU A 66 17.44 -13.49 17.05
N LEU A 67 16.35 -13.46 16.27
CA LEU A 67 16.35 -12.83 14.95
C LEU A 67 16.51 -11.31 15.04
N THR A 68 15.86 -10.66 16.01
CA THR A 68 16.03 -9.21 16.20
C THR A 68 17.46 -8.84 16.59
N LYS A 69 18.14 -9.71 17.36
CA LYS A 69 19.56 -9.56 17.71
C LYS A 69 20.46 -9.73 16.49
N LEU A 70 20.16 -10.66 15.59
CA LEU A 70 20.94 -10.87 14.36
C LEU A 70 20.74 -9.71 13.36
N THR A 71 19.51 -9.23 13.21
CA THR A 71 19.15 -8.21 12.21
C THR A 71 19.52 -6.78 12.62
N LYS A 72 19.85 -6.51 13.89
CA LYS A 72 20.14 -5.15 14.40
C LYS A 72 21.26 -4.40 13.68
N LYS A 73 22.20 -5.10 13.02
CA LYS A 73 23.33 -4.52 12.29
C LYS A 73 23.06 -4.33 10.80
N LEU A 74 21.91 -4.78 10.29
CA LEU A 74 21.59 -4.70 8.89
C LEU A 74 21.42 -3.24 8.47
N LYS A 75 21.95 -2.89 7.31
CA LYS A 75 21.62 -1.63 6.63
C LYS A 75 20.23 -1.76 6.01
N TYR A 76 19.60 -0.63 5.70
CA TYR A 76 18.24 -0.58 5.16
C TYR A 76 17.98 -1.58 4.02
N GLN A 77 18.87 -1.64 3.04
CA GLN A 77 18.69 -2.57 1.90
C GLN A 77 18.77 -4.04 2.34
N GLN A 78 19.65 -4.37 3.27
CA GLN A 78 19.81 -5.71 3.81
C GLN A 78 18.62 -6.11 4.69
N GLU A 79 18.09 -5.19 5.51
CA GLU A 79 16.86 -5.41 6.28
C GLU A 79 15.69 -5.69 5.35
N LEU A 80 15.57 -4.92 4.28
CA LEU A 80 14.51 -5.11 3.31
C LEU A 80 14.63 -6.45 2.57
N GLU A 81 15.83 -6.84 2.14
CA GLU A 81 16.08 -8.14 1.51
C GLU A 81 15.77 -9.30 2.46
N TYR A 82 16.17 -9.19 3.72
CA TYR A 82 15.82 -10.16 4.75
C TYR A 82 14.30 -10.32 4.89
N LEU A 83 13.56 -9.22 4.97
CA LEU A 83 12.10 -9.23 5.14
C LEU A 83 11.37 -9.83 3.94
N ILE A 84 11.72 -9.42 2.72
CA ILE A 84 11.03 -9.91 1.51
C ILE A 84 11.33 -11.38 1.21
N SER A 85 12.48 -11.89 1.63
CA SER A 85 12.86 -13.31 1.48
C SER A 85 12.41 -14.21 2.65
N ASN A 86 11.95 -13.61 3.77
CA ASN A 86 11.55 -14.38 4.94
C ASN A 86 10.28 -15.21 4.66
N TYR A 87 10.43 -16.54 4.71
CA TYR A 87 9.37 -17.49 4.38
C TYR A 87 8.15 -17.37 5.30
N ASP A 88 8.35 -17.30 6.62
CA ASP A 88 7.25 -17.27 7.59
C ASP A 88 6.45 -15.97 7.49
N ARG A 89 7.12 -14.85 7.24
CA ARG A 89 6.49 -13.60 6.91
C ARG A 89 5.63 -13.70 5.65
N ASN A 90 6.18 -14.25 4.57
CA ASN A 90 5.45 -14.41 3.30
C ASN A 90 4.30 -15.42 3.43
N LYS A 91 4.47 -16.47 4.23
CA LYS A 91 3.41 -17.40 4.63
C LYS A 91 2.29 -16.70 5.41
N PHE A 92 2.63 -15.80 6.32
CA PHE A 92 1.64 -14.95 7.00
C PHE A 92 0.86 -14.09 6.01
N ILE A 93 1.54 -13.39 5.09
CA ILE A 93 0.91 -12.57 4.04
C ILE A 93 -0.04 -13.41 3.19
N LYS A 94 0.41 -14.59 2.74
CA LYS A 94 -0.42 -15.54 2.01
C LYS A 94 -1.69 -15.90 2.79
N ASN A 95 -1.55 -16.31 4.05
CA ASN A 95 -2.68 -16.72 4.88
C ASN A 95 -3.66 -15.55 5.11
N LEU A 96 -3.13 -14.35 5.38
CA LEU A 96 -3.94 -13.14 5.51
C LEU A 96 -4.77 -12.93 4.25
N VAL A 97 -4.12 -12.83 3.07
CA VAL A 97 -4.79 -12.51 1.80
C VAL A 97 -5.85 -13.56 1.44
N LEU A 98 -5.55 -14.85 1.67
CA LEU A 98 -6.49 -15.94 1.42
C LEU A 98 -7.69 -15.93 2.38
N SER A 99 -7.54 -15.42 3.60
CA SER A 99 -8.63 -15.31 4.58
C SER A 99 -9.59 -14.14 4.33
N LEU A 100 -9.18 -13.15 3.54
CA LEU A 100 -9.98 -11.95 3.30
C LEU A 100 -11.15 -12.26 2.36
N LYS A 101 -12.31 -11.69 2.67
CA LYS A 101 -13.49 -11.73 1.79
C LYS A 101 -13.50 -10.50 0.87
N GLY A 102 -14.05 -10.67 -0.33
CA GLY A 102 -14.12 -9.62 -1.35
C GLY A 102 -12.79 -9.40 -2.08
N ASN A 103 -12.82 -8.50 -3.05
CA ASN A 103 -11.67 -8.24 -3.91
C ASN A 103 -10.53 -7.58 -3.13
N THR A 104 -9.36 -8.15 -3.24
CA THR A 104 -8.17 -7.78 -2.47
C THR A 104 -7.02 -7.39 -3.40
N LEU A 105 -6.41 -6.25 -3.16
CA LEU A 105 -5.19 -5.81 -3.80
C LEU A 105 -4.00 -6.03 -2.85
N LEU A 106 -3.08 -6.89 -3.25
CA LEU A 106 -1.81 -7.11 -2.56
C LEU A 106 -0.72 -6.30 -3.25
N LEU A 107 -0.20 -5.30 -2.57
CA LEU A 107 0.83 -4.40 -3.09
C LEU A 107 2.23 -4.81 -2.65
N TYR A 108 3.12 -5.02 -3.62
CA TYR A 108 4.53 -5.30 -3.42
C TYR A 108 5.42 -4.29 -4.18
N GLN A 109 6.73 -4.26 -3.88
CA GLN A 109 7.67 -3.31 -4.47
C GLN A 109 8.63 -3.95 -5.49
N TYR A 110 9.13 -5.16 -5.22
CA TYR A 110 10.15 -5.84 -6.04
C TYR A 110 9.53 -7.02 -6.78
N VAL A 111 9.54 -6.99 -8.11
CA VAL A 111 8.89 -8.02 -8.95
C VAL A 111 9.54 -9.37 -8.70
N GLU A 112 10.77 -9.58 -9.17
CA GLU A 112 11.46 -10.87 -9.10
C GLU A 112 11.73 -11.37 -7.68
N LYS A 113 12.15 -10.49 -6.78
CA LYS A 113 12.56 -10.86 -5.42
C LYS A 113 11.38 -11.09 -4.45
N HIS A 114 10.20 -10.55 -4.74
CA HIS A 114 9.07 -10.62 -3.81
C HIS A 114 7.73 -10.92 -4.49
N GLY A 115 7.43 -10.25 -5.61
CA GLY A 115 6.16 -10.41 -6.33
C GLY A 115 5.96 -11.83 -6.84
N ASP A 116 6.95 -12.41 -7.52
CA ASP A 116 6.91 -13.77 -8.06
C ASP A 116 6.77 -14.80 -6.93
N LEU A 117 7.48 -14.59 -5.81
CA LEU A 117 7.41 -15.47 -4.65
C LEU A 117 6.02 -15.44 -3.99
N LEU A 118 5.42 -14.26 -3.83
CA LEU A 118 4.07 -14.12 -3.29
C LEU A 118 3.03 -14.73 -4.23
N TYR A 119 3.16 -14.50 -5.54
CA TYR A 119 2.27 -15.09 -6.54
C TYR A 119 2.32 -16.63 -6.48
N ASP A 120 3.50 -17.21 -6.46
CA ASP A 120 3.70 -18.66 -6.36
C ASP A 120 3.11 -19.24 -5.07
N LEU A 121 3.38 -18.61 -3.93
CA LEU A 121 2.86 -19.08 -2.64
C LEU A 121 1.33 -19.02 -2.56
N ILE A 122 0.72 -18.00 -3.16
CA ILE A 122 -0.73 -17.79 -3.11
C ILE A 122 -1.42 -18.69 -4.14
N SER A 123 -0.97 -18.69 -5.40
CA SER A 123 -1.61 -19.43 -6.50
C SER A 123 -1.54 -20.95 -6.32
N LYS A 124 -0.44 -21.47 -5.77
CA LYS A 124 -0.26 -22.91 -5.50
C LYS A 124 -0.89 -23.38 -4.18
N SER A 125 -1.56 -22.49 -3.44
CA SER A 125 -2.18 -22.82 -2.17
C SER A 125 -3.47 -23.62 -2.35
N LYS A 126 -3.62 -24.72 -1.63
CA LYS A 126 -4.88 -25.49 -1.58
C LYS A 126 -6.06 -24.68 -1.03
N TYR A 127 -5.84 -23.57 -0.38
CA TYR A 127 -6.87 -22.66 0.14
C TYR A 127 -7.26 -21.56 -0.87
N ALA A 128 -6.74 -21.60 -2.08
CA ALA A 128 -7.04 -20.63 -3.13
C ALA A 128 -8.18 -21.08 -4.08
N VAL A 129 -8.83 -22.21 -3.79
CA VAL A 129 -9.80 -22.87 -4.68
C VAL A 129 -10.95 -21.95 -5.12
N ASP A 130 -11.46 -21.12 -4.20
CA ASP A 130 -12.58 -20.22 -4.47
C ASP A 130 -12.13 -18.80 -4.84
N LYS A 131 -10.85 -18.60 -5.19
CA LYS A 131 -10.29 -17.29 -5.49
C LYS A 131 -9.67 -17.26 -6.88
N LYS A 132 -9.99 -16.23 -7.64
CA LYS A 132 -9.24 -15.90 -8.85
C LYS A 132 -8.05 -15.04 -8.48
N ILE A 133 -6.88 -15.38 -9.04
CA ILE A 133 -5.63 -14.71 -8.71
C ILE A 133 -5.06 -14.11 -9.99
N TYR A 134 -4.90 -12.79 -9.98
CA TYR A 134 -4.25 -12.04 -11.06
C TYR A 134 -2.93 -11.47 -10.58
N TYR A 135 -1.97 -11.39 -11.48
CA TYR A 135 -0.64 -10.86 -11.20
C TYR A 135 -0.28 -9.77 -12.20
N ILE A 136 0.00 -8.56 -11.72
CA ILE A 136 0.32 -7.41 -12.56
C ILE A 136 1.68 -6.82 -12.18
N HIS A 137 2.54 -6.70 -13.16
CA HIS A 137 3.84 -6.04 -13.06
C HIS A 137 4.16 -5.25 -14.34
N GLY A 138 5.31 -4.55 -14.38
CA GLY A 138 5.65 -3.62 -15.46
C GLY A 138 5.71 -4.22 -16.85
N ASN A 139 6.06 -5.51 -16.96
CA ASN A 139 6.23 -6.21 -18.25
C ASN A 139 4.91 -6.69 -18.88
N ILE A 140 3.78 -6.60 -18.15
CA ILE A 140 2.46 -6.98 -18.68
C ILE A 140 1.96 -5.92 -19.64
N LYS A 141 1.43 -6.34 -20.79
CA LYS A 141 0.89 -5.45 -21.82
C LYS A 141 -0.29 -4.62 -21.30
N ALA A 142 -0.45 -3.42 -21.85
CA ALA A 142 -1.52 -2.52 -21.44
C ALA A 142 -2.93 -3.12 -21.68
N SER A 143 -3.12 -3.88 -22.78
CA SER A 143 -4.36 -4.60 -23.08
C SER A 143 -4.73 -5.62 -22.00
N GLU A 144 -3.77 -6.45 -21.60
CA GLU A 144 -3.96 -7.47 -20.56
C GLU A 144 -4.26 -6.83 -19.19
N ARG A 145 -3.59 -5.73 -18.85
CA ARG A 145 -3.89 -4.96 -17.63
C ARG A 145 -5.33 -4.43 -17.63
N GLU A 146 -5.83 -4.01 -18.79
CA GLU A 146 -7.20 -3.53 -18.93
C GLU A 146 -8.22 -4.67 -18.83
N GLU A 147 -7.91 -5.87 -19.34
CA GLU A 147 -8.73 -7.07 -19.17
C GLU A 147 -8.83 -7.47 -17.70
N ILE A 148 -7.71 -7.51 -16.98
CA ILE A 148 -7.68 -7.77 -15.54
C ILE A 148 -8.49 -6.71 -14.79
N ARG A 149 -8.36 -5.43 -15.16
CA ARG A 149 -9.14 -4.36 -14.55
C ARG A 149 -10.65 -4.59 -14.73
N LYS A 150 -11.08 -4.94 -15.94
CA LYS A 150 -12.50 -5.26 -16.20
C LYS A 150 -12.98 -6.45 -15.40
N ALA A 151 -12.17 -7.51 -15.33
CA ALA A 151 -12.48 -8.69 -14.51
C ALA A 151 -12.66 -8.32 -13.03
N MET A 152 -11.81 -7.45 -12.49
CA MET A 152 -11.93 -6.98 -11.10
C MET A 152 -13.24 -6.21 -10.81
N GLU A 153 -13.86 -5.57 -11.80
CA GLU A 153 -15.13 -4.86 -11.62
C GLU A 153 -16.33 -5.79 -11.54
N THR A 154 -16.28 -6.94 -12.23
CA THR A 154 -17.42 -7.88 -12.36
C THR A 154 -17.29 -9.11 -11.46
N GLU A 155 -16.08 -9.50 -11.14
CA GLU A 155 -15.79 -10.70 -10.37
C GLU A 155 -15.71 -10.43 -8.87
N HIS A 156 -15.95 -11.48 -8.08
CA HIS A 156 -15.91 -11.44 -6.62
C HIS A 156 -14.82 -12.37 -6.07
N ASN A 157 -14.31 -12.06 -4.87
CA ASN A 157 -13.25 -12.82 -4.21
C ASN A 157 -11.94 -12.92 -5.01
N VAL A 158 -11.63 -11.88 -5.79
CA VAL A 158 -10.40 -11.81 -6.57
C VAL A 158 -9.22 -11.31 -5.73
N ILE A 159 -8.07 -11.90 -5.94
CA ILE A 159 -6.78 -11.42 -5.41
C ILE A 159 -5.98 -10.85 -6.58
N LEU A 160 -5.75 -9.56 -6.56
CA LEU A 160 -4.85 -8.88 -7.50
C LEU A 160 -3.50 -8.64 -6.81
N ILE A 161 -2.47 -9.30 -7.27
CA ILE A 161 -1.09 -9.10 -6.81
C ILE A 161 -0.44 -8.10 -7.76
N GLY A 162 -0.10 -6.91 -7.27
CA GLY A 162 0.34 -5.82 -8.11
C GLY A 162 1.57 -5.07 -7.58
N SER A 163 2.48 -4.70 -8.49
CA SER A 163 3.58 -3.82 -8.10
C SER A 163 3.07 -2.40 -7.86
N VAL A 164 3.59 -1.74 -6.82
CA VAL A 164 3.21 -0.36 -6.47
C VAL A 164 3.36 0.57 -7.68
N GLY A 165 4.42 0.41 -8.48
CA GLY A 165 4.67 1.22 -9.68
C GLY A 165 3.60 1.04 -10.75
N THR A 166 3.21 -0.19 -11.05
CA THR A 166 2.24 -0.52 -12.11
C THR A 166 0.83 -0.16 -11.71
N VAL A 167 0.43 -0.48 -10.48
CA VAL A 167 -0.91 -0.17 -9.99
C VAL A 167 -1.11 1.32 -9.75
N SER A 168 -0.06 2.09 -9.42
CA SER A 168 -0.16 3.54 -9.21
C SER A 168 -0.41 4.34 -10.49
N THR A 169 -0.15 3.77 -11.66
CA THR A 169 -0.38 4.41 -12.96
C THR A 169 -1.63 3.87 -13.65
N GLY A 170 -2.76 4.59 -13.54
CA GLY A 170 -3.92 4.38 -14.40
C GLY A 170 -4.90 3.26 -14.04
N THR A 171 -4.65 2.44 -13.02
CA THR A 171 -5.56 1.34 -12.66
C THR A 171 -6.74 1.86 -11.83
N ASN A 172 -7.92 1.93 -12.43
CA ASN A 172 -9.16 2.34 -11.77
C ASN A 172 -10.02 1.12 -11.44
N ILE A 173 -9.98 0.63 -10.22
CA ILE A 173 -10.81 -0.50 -9.75
C ILE A 173 -11.73 0.02 -8.66
N LYS A 174 -13.04 0.04 -8.93
CA LYS A 174 -14.05 0.48 -7.94
C LYS A 174 -14.42 -0.64 -6.98
N ASN A 175 -14.51 -1.87 -7.47
CA ASN A 175 -14.90 -3.05 -6.70
C ASN A 175 -13.72 -3.63 -5.90
N LEU A 176 -13.03 -2.78 -5.12
CA LEU A 176 -11.88 -3.16 -4.30
C LEU A 176 -12.22 -3.00 -2.82
N HIS A 177 -12.25 -4.12 -2.08
CA HIS A 177 -12.63 -4.17 -0.67
C HIS A 177 -11.44 -4.05 0.28
N ASN A 178 -10.32 -4.69 -0.09
CA ASN A 178 -9.13 -4.74 0.75
C ASN A 178 -7.89 -4.30 0.00
N ILE A 179 -6.99 -3.61 0.69
CA ILE A 179 -5.59 -3.43 0.28
C ILE A 179 -4.68 -4.03 1.35
N VAL A 180 -3.66 -4.75 0.92
CA VAL A 180 -2.59 -5.27 1.78
C VAL A 180 -1.26 -4.68 1.33
N PHE A 181 -0.59 -3.96 2.20
CA PHE A 181 0.75 -3.44 1.97
C PHE A 181 1.79 -4.50 2.36
N ALA A 182 2.19 -5.36 1.42
CA ALA A 182 3.23 -6.36 1.66
C ALA A 182 4.64 -5.76 1.73
N SER A 183 4.87 -4.63 1.07
CA SER A 183 6.13 -3.87 1.12
C SER A 183 5.82 -2.39 1.31
N PRO A 184 5.42 -1.98 2.51
CA PRO A 184 5.00 -0.61 2.75
C PRO A 184 6.15 0.38 2.61
N SER A 185 5.87 1.50 1.97
CA SER A 185 6.80 2.59 1.73
C SER A 185 6.61 3.71 2.76
N LYS A 186 7.67 4.47 3.05
CA LYS A 186 7.55 5.73 3.78
C LYS A 186 6.92 6.86 2.96
N SER A 187 6.77 6.69 1.64
CA SER A 187 6.29 7.73 0.74
C SER A 187 4.83 8.07 0.99
N ARG A 188 4.57 9.28 1.50
CA ARG A 188 3.23 9.84 1.69
C ARG A 188 2.37 9.74 0.41
N VAL A 189 2.92 10.18 -0.71
CA VAL A 189 2.20 10.20 -1.99
C VAL A 189 1.77 8.81 -2.41
N ARG A 190 2.67 7.83 -2.36
CA ARG A 190 2.35 6.44 -2.75
C ARG A 190 1.29 5.82 -1.86
N ASN A 191 1.40 6.02 -0.55
CA ASN A 191 0.46 5.46 0.41
C ASN A 191 -0.93 6.08 0.23
N LEU A 192 -1.05 7.40 0.14
CA LEU A 192 -2.32 8.08 -0.06
C LEU A 192 -2.95 7.79 -1.43
N GLN A 193 -2.15 7.65 -2.49
CA GLN A 193 -2.64 7.23 -3.80
C GLN A 193 -3.19 5.79 -3.78
N ALA A 194 -2.54 4.88 -3.06
CA ALA A 194 -3.04 3.52 -2.90
C ALA A 194 -4.34 3.48 -2.09
N ILE A 195 -4.41 4.22 -0.98
CA ILE A 195 -5.61 4.38 -0.16
C ILE A 195 -6.75 4.96 -0.99
N GLY A 196 -6.52 6.04 -1.73
CA GLY A 196 -7.52 6.68 -2.58
C GLY A 196 -8.18 5.75 -3.60
N ARG A 197 -7.52 4.65 -3.98
CA ARG A 197 -8.10 3.65 -4.90
C ARG A 197 -9.16 2.80 -4.24
N VAL A 198 -8.94 2.39 -3.00
CA VAL A 198 -9.89 1.55 -2.26
C VAL A 198 -11.07 2.37 -1.73
N LEU A 199 -10.92 3.69 -1.64
CA LEU A 199 -11.98 4.59 -1.17
C LEU A 199 -13.07 4.87 -2.22
N ARG A 200 -12.91 4.42 -3.45
CA ARG A 200 -13.89 4.65 -4.51
C ARG A 200 -15.22 3.97 -4.18
N LEU A 201 -16.30 4.71 -4.38
CA LEU A 201 -17.65 4.20 -4.17
C LEU A 201 -17.97 3.04 -5.13
N ASN A 202 -18.60 2.03 -4.59
CA ASN A 202 -19.20 0.92 -5.33
C ASN A 202 -20.43 0.44 -4.56
N GLU A 203 -21.51 0.11 -5.27
CA GLU A 203 -22.78 -0.33 -4.68
C GLU A 203 -22.64 -1.60 -3.83
N ASN A 204 -21.64 -2.43 -4.13
CA ASN A 204 -21.37 -3.68 -3.42
C ASN A 204 -20.37 -3.53 -2.26
N LYS A 205 -20.09 -2.29 -1.81
CA LYS A 205 -19.05 -2.03 -0.83
C LYS A 205 -19.41 -0.92 0.13
N ASP A 206 -19.72 -1.27 1.37
CA ASP A 206 -19.98 -0.31 2.45
C ASP A 206 -18.69 0.21 3.10
N LYS A 207 -17.65 -0.63 3.16
CA LYS A 207 -16.39 -0.33 3.85
C LYS A 207 -15.19 -0.89 3.12
N ALA A 208 -14.11 -0.11 3.13
CA ALA A 208 -12.80 -0.52 2.64
C ALA A 208 -11.85 -0.79 3.81
N ILE A 209 -10.97 -1.77 3.67
CA ILE A 209 -9.98 -2.10 4.71
C ILE A 209 -8.57 -2.05 4.14
N LEU A 210 -7.71 -1.26 4.79
CA LEU A 210 -6.28 -1.29 4.56
C LEU A 210 -5.60 -2.14 5.63
N TYR A 211 -4.83 -3.14 5.23
CA TYR A 211 -3.92 -3.91 6.06
C TYR A 211 -2.50 -3.38 5.83
N ASP A 212 -1.99 -2.64 6.80
CA ASP A 212 -0.65 -2.06 6.77
C ASP A 212 0.30 -2.92 7.61
N LEU A 213 1.21 -3.65 6.96
CA LEU A 213 2.18 -4.48 7.65
C LEU A 213 3.35 -3.63 8.14
N ALA A 214 3.72 -3.83 9.39
CA ALA A 214 4.90 -3.25 10.03
C ALA A 214 5.76 -4.34 10.64
N GLU A 215 7.07 -4.16 10.58
CA GLU A 215 8.04 -5.17 10.98
C GLU A 215 8.76 -4.73 12.26
N ASP A 216 8.50 -5.40 13.37
CA ASP A 216 9.15 -5.08 14.64
C ASP A 216 10.41 -5.94 14.85
N LEU A 217 11.51 -5.48 14.30
CA LEU A 217 12.84 -6.03 14.49
C LEU A 217 13.65 -5.23 15.53
N ARG A 218 12.97 -4.49 16.41
CA ARG A 218 13.64 -3.71 17.46
C ARG A 218 14.38 -4.62 18.44
N TYR A 219 15.61 -4.22 18.78
CA TYR A 219 16.41 -4.90 19.79
C TYR A 219 17.03 -3.90 20.76
N LYS A 220 16.69 -3.97 22.03
CA LYS A 220 17.10 -2.99 23.06
C LYS A 220 16.78 -1.56 22.62
N LYS A 221 17.79 -0.70 22.48
CA LYS A 221 17.66 0.69 22.02
C LYS A 221 17.71 0.85 20.49
N HIS A 222 17.97 -0.23 19.76
CA HIS A 222 18.03 -0.18 18.30
C HIS A 222 16.63 -0.30 17.69
N GLN A 223 16.28 0.66 16.84
CA GLN A 223 15.06 0.66 16.04
C GLN A 223 15.40 0.35 14.59
N ASN A 224 14.72 -0.59 14.00
CA ASN A 224 14.90 -0.96 12.60
C ASN A 224 14.26 0.05 11.64
N TYR A 225 14.72 0.08 10.39
CA TYR A 225 14.32 1.06 9.39
C TYR A 225 12.84 0.95 9.01
N THR A 226 12.33 -0.26 8.82
CA THR A 226 10.93 -0.46 8.42
C THR A 226 9.95 -0.07 9.53
N MET A 227 10.34 -0.19 10.80
CA MET A 227 9.58 0.34 11.92
C MET A 227 9.58 1.89 11.92
N THR A 228 10.70 2.53 11.60
CA THR A 228 10.75 3.99 11.42
C THR A 228 9.81 4.43 10.28
N HIS A 229 9.80 3.71 9.17
CA HIS A 229 8.86 3.97 8.07
C HIS A 229 7.40 3.78 8.48
N PHE A 230 7.12 2.84 9.37
CA PHE A 230 5.77 2.67 9.93
C PHE A 230 5.35 3.88 10.75
N GLN A 231 6.23 4.40 11.60
CA GLN A 231 5.94 5.62 12.37
C GLN A 231 5.64 6.82 11.48
N GLU A 232 6.33 6.94 10.34
CA GLU A 232 6.01 7.99 9.35
C GLU A 232 4.61 7.77 8.73
N ARG A 233 4.20 6.53 8.49
CA ARG A 233 2.82 6.24 8.02
C ARG A 233 1.77 6.59 9.06
N ILE A 234 2.01 6.29 10.34
CA ILE A 234 1.11 6.68 11.44
C ILE A 234 0.93 8.20 11.50
N LYS A 235 2.00 8.99 11.29
CA LYS A 235 1.87 10.46 11.18
C LYS A 235 0.92 10.86 10.06
N ILE A 236 1.04 10.21 8.89
CA ILE A 236 0.14 10.46 7.75
C ILE A 236 -1.31 10.12 8.12
N TYR A 237 -1.56 8.99 8.78
CA TYR A 237 -2.90 8.59 9.18
C TYR A 237 -3.52 9.59 10.17
N ASN A 238 -2.74 10.10 11.12
CA ASN A 238 -3.18 11.13 12.05
C ASN A 238 -3.47 12.47 11.34
N GLU A 239 -2.61 12.91 10.42
CA GLU A 239 -2.79 14.15 9.65
C GLU A 239 -4.02 14.10 8.74
N GLU A 240 -4.30 12.96 8.14
CA GLU A 240 -5.51 12.74 7.32
C GLU A 240 -6.74 12.36 8.16
N LYS A 241 -6.56 12.21 9.48
CA LYS A 241 -7.61 11.85 10.45
C LYS A 241 -8.28 10.51 10.14
N PHE A 242 -7.50 9.54 9.64
CA PHE A 242 -7.99 8.18 9.43
C PHE A 242 -8.10 7.42 10.74
N ASP A 243 -9.15 6.62 10.88
CA ASP A 243 -9.29 5.68 11.98
C ASP A 243 -8.40 4.45 11.73
N TYR A 244 -7.51 4.14 12.68
CA TYR A 244 -6.65 2.97 12.59
C TYR A 244 -6.56 2.20 13.90
N LYS A 245 -6.27 0.90 13.81
CA LYS A 245 -5.99 0.02 14.94
C LYS A 245 -4.63 -0.63 14.76
N ILE A 246 -3.82 -0.64 15.82
CA ILE A 246 -2.54 -1.35 15.86
C ILE A 246 -2.78 -2.71 16.51
N ILE A 247 -2.37 -3.77 15.81
CA ILE A 247 -2.54 -5.17 16.20
C ILE A 247 -1.16 -5.82 16.17
N ASN A 248 -0.69 -6.31 17.30
CA ASN A 248 0.54 -7.09 17.35
C ASN A 248 0.27 -8.53 16.92
N VAL A 249 1.16 -9.06 16.11
CA VAL A 249 1.07 -10.43 15.58
C VAL A 249 2.41 -11.13 15.81
N GLU A 250 2.42 -12.14 16.64
CA GLU A 250 3.60 -12.98 16.84
C GLU A 250 3.79 -13.90 15.63
N LEU A 251 4.95 -13.85 15.00
CA LEU A 251 5.31 -14.78 13.94
C LEU A 251 5.87 -16.05 14.56
N ASN A 252 5.22 -17.18 14.28
CA ASN A 252 5.72 -18.49 14.67
C ASN A 252 6.88 -18.90 13.75
N ILE A 253 8.05 -18.34 14.01
CA ILE A 253 9.29 -18.65 13.31
C ILE A 253 10.04 -19.69 14.18
N PRO A 254 10.36 -20.87 13.65
CA PRO A 254 11.14 -21.84 14.41
C PRO A 254 12.50 -21.24 14.81
N PRO A 255 13.04 -21.60 15.98
CA PRO A 255 14.38 -21.16 16.39
C PRO A 255 15.41 -21.58 15.35
N VAL A 256 16.40 -20.72 15.13
CA VAL A 256 17.52 -20.95 14.20
C VAL A 256 18.51 -21.91 14.79
#